data_53e55cd6e9b0c3db3e5b897c918f4dc8
#
_entry.id   53e55cd6e9b0c3db3e5b897c918f4dc8
#
_cell.length_a   1.000
_cell.length_b   1.000
_cell.length_c   1.000
_cell.angle_alpha   90.00
_cell.angle_beta   90.00
_cell.angle_gamma   90.00
#
_symmetry.space_group_name_H-M   'P 1'
#
loop_
_entity.id
_entity.type
_entity.pdbx_description
1 polymer ?
#
loop_
_entity_poly.entity_id
_entity_poly.type
_entity_poly.pdbx_seq_one_letter_code
_entity_poly.pdbx_strand_id
1 'polypeptide(L)'
;MFRINLFILLFLLFPRICAGDNSLIVQSTTSTYNSGFYEYILPIIKSEINVVAHVVSVGTGAALKNAANCDGDVLIVHAKKRELKFVKNGFGLKRYNLMYNDFIIVGPKENPAKINLTDDPITSFTKIFTTSSIFISRGDDSGTHFKEISIWDEAKLKPIKFSGKWYRETGSGMGTTLNLASGMGAYTLSDRASWINFNNKNNLRIIAEKNKTLFNQYGITMVSPSSCPNMKFKNANKFISWLLSKRGQKVIENFKLKGKQLFFPNAS
;
A
#
# COMPACT_ATOMS: atom_id res chain seq x y z
N MET A 1 80.19 -21.85 -6.27
CA MET A 1 78.98 -22.53 -6.75
C MET A 1 77.79 -22.00 -5.99
N PHE A 2 77.08 -21.04 -6.56
CA PHE A 2 75.85 -20.48 -5.97
C PHE A 2 74.66 -21.21 -6.59
N ARG A 3 73.84 -21.89 -5.74
CA ARG A 3 72.56 -22.49 -6.14
C ARG A 3 71.47 -21.44 -5.99
N ILE A 4 70.88 -20.98 -7.11
CA ILE A 4 69.70 -20.15 -7.14
C ILE A 4 68.47 -21.06 -7.00
N ASN A 5 67.79 -20.98 -5.86
CA ASN A 5 66.47 -21.62 -5.67
C ASN A 5 65.40 -20.72 -6.31
N LEU A 6 64.84 -21.18 -7.42
CA LEU A 6 63.73 -20.54 -8.09
C LEU A 6 62.42 -20.93 -7.35
N PHE A 7 61.87 -20.01 -6.56
CA PHE A 7 60.53 -20.17 -5.98
C PHE A 7 59.47 -19.79 -7.04
N ILE A 8 58.82 -20.80 -7.60
CA ILE A 8 57.66 -20.58 -8.48
C ILE A 8 56.47 -20.28 -7.60
N LEU A 9 56.05 -19.01 -7.57
CA LEU A 9 54.85 -18.55 -6.88
C LEU A 9 53.61 -18.86 -7.76
N LEU A 10 52.94 -19.97 -7.46
CA LEU A 10 51.72 -20.40 -8.15
C LEU A 10 50.56 -19.48 -7.72
N PHE A 11 50.21 -18.45 -8.52
CA PHE A 11 49.03 -17.63 -8.31
C PHE A 11 47.78 -18.47 -8.65
N LEU A 12 47.11 -18.99 -7.63
CA LEU A 12 45.80 -19.61 -7.75
C LEU A 12 44.76 -18.49 -8.05
N LEU A 13 44.43 -18.30 -9.33
CA LEU A 13 43.30 -17.49 -9.79
C LEU A 13 42.01 -18.18 -9.36
N PHE A 14 41.53 -17.89 -8.15
CA PHE A 14 40.16 -18.21 -7.78
C PHE A 14 39.22 -17.34 -8.64
N PRO A 15 38.33 -17.96 -9.45
CA PRO A 15 37.32 -17.20 -10.12
C PRO A 15 36.46 -16.49 -9.05
N ARG A 16 36.51 -15.16 -8.98
CA ARG A 16 35.53 -14.39 -8.25
C ARG A 16 34.18 -14.67 -8.92
N ILE A 17 33.40 -15.57 -8.33
CA ILE A 17 31.98 -15.69 -8.65
C ILE A 17 31.39 -14.33 -8.27
N CYS A 18 31.22 -13.47 -9.26
CA CYS A 18 30.47 -12.23 -9.12
C CYS A 18 29.03 -12.65 -8.82
N ALA A 19 28.66 -12.72 -7.54
CA ALA A 19 27.27 -12.95 -7.16
C ALA A 19 26.49 -11.79 -7.78
N GLY A 20 25.74 -12.09 -8.85
CA GLY A 20 24.95 -11.08 -9.53
C GLY A 20 24.06 -10.39 -8.50
N ASP A 21 23.94 -9.06 -8.61
CA ASP A 21 23.05 -8.27 -7.75
C ASP A 21 21.62 -8.83 -7.84
N ASN A 22 21.18 -9.50 -6.77
CA ASN A 22 19.86 -10.11 -6.65
C ASN A 22 18.85 -9.18 -5.98
N SER A 23 19.20 -7.90 -5.78
CA SER A 23 18.34 -6.91 -5.17
C SER A 23 17.38 -6.25 -6.17
N LEU A 24 16.30 -5.67 -5.65
CA LEU A 24 15.40 -4.77 -6.35
C LEU A 24 14.77 -3.78 -5.37
N ILE A 25 14.25 -2.65 -5.89
CA ILE A 25 13.54 -1.64 -5.11
C ILE A 25 12.05 -1.69 -5.45
N VAL A 26 11.22 -1.80 -4.38
CA VAL A 26 9.76 -1.76 -4.47
C VAL A 26 9.28 -0.42 -3.93
N GLN A 27 8.67 0.39 -4.78
CA GLN A 27 7.93 1.58 -4.37
C GLN A 27 6.54 1.17 -3.88
N SER A 28 6.21 1.51 -2.63
CA SER A 28 4.95 1.10 -2.00
C SER A 28 4.39 2.16 -1.05
N THR A 29 3.32 1.79 -0.32
CA THR A 29 2.61 2.72 0.56
C THR A 29 2.88 2.45 2.04
N THR A 30 2.85 3.51 2.85
CA THR A 30 3.03 3.44 4.30
C THR A 30 1.99 2.54 4.97
N SER A 31 0.75 2.50 4.47
CA SER A 31 -0.30 1.63 5.02
C SER A 31 0.03 0.15 4.81
N THR A 32 0.57 -0.22 3.64
CA THR A 32 1.00 -1.60 3.36
C THR A 32 2.18 -1.99 4.23
N TYR A 33 3.17 -1.10 4.38
CA TYR A 33 4.34 -1.33 5.24
C TYR A 33 3.92 -1.52 6.70
N ASN A 34 3.12 -0.59 7.24
CA ASN A 34 2.68 -0.60 8.64
C ASN A 34 1.74 -1.76 8.98
N SER A 35 1.21 -2.48 7.98
CA SER A 35 0.43 -3.70 8.22
C SER A 35 1.28 -4.89 8.66
N GLY A 36 2.62 -4.83 8.53
CA GLY A 36 3.54 -5.95 8.76
C GLY A 36 3.62 -6.94 7.58
N PHE A 37 2.93 -6.64 6.46
CA PHE A 37 2.89 -7.54 5.32
C PHE A 37 4.27 -7.81 4.71
N TYR A 38 5.11 -6.78 4.58
CA TYR A 38 6.44 -6.95 4.01
C TYR A 38 7.39 -7.71 4.94
N GLU A 39 7.30 -7.53 6.25
CA GLU A 39 8.06 -8.30 7.24
C GLU A 39 7.76 -9.81 7.13
N TYR A 40 6.50 -10.13 6.82
CA TYR A 40 6.06 -11.51 6.64
C TYR A 40 6.51 -12.09 5.29
N ILE A 41 6.31 -11.39 4.16
CA ILE A 41 6.43 -11.99 2.83
C ILE A 41 7.85 -11.96 2.27
N LEU A 42 8.66 -10.91 2.55
CA LEU A 42 9.98 -10.75 1.95
C LEU A 42 11.00 -11.85 2.32
N PRO A 43 11.05 -12.36 3.55
CA PRO A 43 11.91 -13.51 3.88
C PRO A 43 11.57 -14.76 3.06
N ILE A 44 10.28 -15.00 2.81
CA ILE A 44 9.81 -16.15 2.01
C ILE A 44 10.26 -15.99 0.56
N ILE A 45 10.08 -14.81 -0.03
CA ILE A 45 10.51 -14.49 -1.40
C ILE A 45 12.02 -14.68 -1.53
N LYS A 46 12.81 -14.15 -0.58
CA LYS A 46 14.26 -14.32 -0.59
C LYS A 46 14.66 -15.79 -0.55
N SER A 47 14.01 -16.61 0.28
CA SER A 47 14.28 -18.03 0.40
C SER A 47 13.91 -18.82 -0.85
N GLU A 48 12.74 -18.52 -1.48
CA GLU A 48 12.23 -19.33 -2.57
C GLU A 48 12.78 -18.96 -3.94
N ILE A 49 13.07 -17.68 -4.21
CA ILE A 49 13.54 -17.23 -5.53
C ILE A 49 14.85 -16.45 -5.53
N ASN A 50 15.53 -16.37 -4.37
CA ASN A 50 16.78 -15.64 -4.19
C ASN A 50 16.73 -14.19 -4.72
N VAL A 51 15.66 -13.44 -4.36
CA VAL A 51 15.50 -12.02 -4.66
C VAL A 51 15.37 -11.25 -3.36
N VAL A 52 16.18 -10.20 -3.19
CA VAL A 52 16.18 -9.30 -2.03
C VAL A 52 15.42 -8.02 -2.42
N ALA A 53 14.23 -7.83 -1.90
CA ALA A 53 13.44 -6.64 -2.19
C ALA A 53 13.58 -5.60 -1.07
N HIS A 54 13.97 -4.37 -1.44
CA HIS A 54 14.02 -3.21 -0.56
C HIS A 54 12.77 -2.37 -0.79
N VAL A 55 11.97 -2.18 0.26
CA VAL A 55 10.70 -1.45 0.16
C VAL A 55 10.89 0.00 0.58
N VAL A 56 10.58 0.91 -0.33
CA VAL A 56 10.43 2.34 -0.05
C VAL A 56 8.96 2.63 0.17
N SER A 57 8.57 2.92 1.41
CA SER A 57 7.18 3.13 1.79
C SER A 57 6.88 4.62 2.00
N VAL A 58 6.06 5.17 1.10
CA VAL A 58 5.68 6.60 1.08
C VAL A 58 4.20 6.75 0.73
N GLY A 59 3.69 7.96 0.61
CA GLY A 59 2.32 8.17 0.07
C GLY A 59 2.21 7.72 -1.39
N THR A 60 1.04 7.28 -1.83
CA THR A 60 0.80 6.76 -3.20
C THR A 60 1.31 7.72 -4.29
N GLY A 61 1.14 9.04 -4.09
CA GLY A 61 1.61 10.05 -5.03
C GLY A 61 3.14 10.05 -5.17
N ALA A 62 3.83 10.01 -4.04
CA ALA A 62 5.29 9.95 -3.99
C ALA A 62 5.81 8.62 -4.57
N ALA A 63 5.17 7.48 -4.25
CA ALA A 63 5.55 6.18 -4.80
C ALA A 63 5.49 6.15 -6.33
N LEU A 64 4.40 6.69 -6.92
CA LEU A 64 4.26 6.83 -8.37
C LEU A 64 5.30 7.76 -8.98
N LYS A 65 5.59 8.88 -8.32
CA LYS A 65 6.61 9.85 -8.76
C LYS A 65 8.01 9.23 -8.72
N ASN A 66 8.37 8.58 -7.63
CA ASN A 66 9.65 7.89 -7.48
C ASN A 66 9.84 6.82 -8.56
N ALA A 67 8.81 5.98 -8.79
CA ALA A 67 8.85 4.97 -9.84
C ALA A 67 9.00 5.58 -11.24
N ALA A 68 8.35 6.72 -11.53
CA ALA A 68 8.50 7.44 -12.79
C ALA A 68 9.89 8.08 -12.94
N ASN A 69 10.54 8.44 -11.84
CA ASN A 69 11.91 8.97 -11.80
C ASN A 69 13.00 7.89 -11.78
N CYS A 70 12.63 6.62 -12.00
CA CYS A 70 13.55 5.47 -11.96
C CYS A 70 14.15 5.14 -10.58
N ASP A 71 13.52 5.58 -9.49
CA ASP A 71 13.92 5.28 -8.11
C ASP A 71 13.30 3.95 -7.61
N GLY A 72 12.90 3.05 -8.51
CA GLY A 72 12.34 1.76 -8.18
C GLY A 72 12.18 0.87 -9.41
N ASP A 73 12.08 -0.43 -9.16
CA ASP A 73 11.94 -1.47 -10.18
C ASP A 73 10.49 -1.97 -10.28
N VAL A 74 9.79 -1.96 -9.15
CA VAL A 74 8.42 -2.45 -9.00
C VAL A 74 7.59 -1.43 -8.21
N LEU A 75 6.36 -1.22 -8.61
CA LEU A 75 5.36 -0.40 -7.93
C LEU A 75 4.26 -1.30 -7.37
N ILE A 76 3.99 -1.24 -6.06
CA ILE A 76 2.86 -1.90 -5.39
C ILE A 76 2.07 -0.85 -4.62
N VAL A 77 0.95 -0.43 -5.18
CA VAL A 77 0.05 0.58 -4.59
C VAL A 77 -1.41 0.20 -4.81
N HIS A 78 -2.35 1.03 -4.34
CA HIS A 78 -3.78 0.75 -4.38
C HIS A 78 -4.61 1.94 -4.88
N ALA A 79 -4.19 2.54 -5.99
CA ALA A 79 -4.88 3.64 -6.65
C ALA A 79 -5.07 3.36 -8.15
N LYS A 80 -5.94 2.39 -8.48
CA LYS A 80 -6.08 1.79 -9.81
C LYS A 80 -6.10 2.82 -10.96
N LYS A 81 -6.86 3.92 -10.83
CA LYS A 81 -6.92 4.96 -11.87
C LYS A 81 -5.55 5.59 -12.14
N ARG A 82 -4.78 5.87 -11.08
CA ARG A 82 -3.43 6.47 -11.17
C ARG A 82 -2.40 5.46 -11.69
N GLU A 83 -2.50 4.20 -11.30
CA GLU A 83 -1.66 3.10 -11.77
C GLU A 83 -1.86 2.87 -13.27
N LEU A 84 -3.10 2.87 -13.76
CA LEU A 84 -3.41 2.78 -15.18
C LEU A 84 -2.89 4.00 -15.97
N LYS A 85 -2.96 5.21 -15.39
CA LYS A 85 -2.35 6.40 -15.99
C LYS A 85 -0.82 6.30 -16.06
N PHE A 86 -0.18 5.75 -15.02
CA PHE A 86 1.26 5.50 -14.99
C PHE A 86 1.69 4.56 -16.14
N VAL A 87 0.96 3.46 -16.35
CA VAL A 87 1.18 2.54 -17.48
C VAL A 87 0.91 3.24 -18.82
N LYS A 88 -0.21 3.95 -18.96
CA LYS A 88 -0.55 4.68 -20.19
C LYS A 88 0.51 5.71 -20.60
N ASN A 89 1.15 6.33 -19.62
CA ASN A 89 2.23 7.31 -19.84
C ASN A 89 3.59 6.65 -20.15
N GLY A 90 3.67 5.32 -20.25
CA GLY A 90 4.90 4.59 -20.58
C GLY A 90 5.86 4.34 -19.42
N PHE A 91 5.53 4.78 -18.19
CA PHE A 91 6.40 4.58 -17.02
C PHE A 91 6.35 3.15 -16.47
N GLY A 92 5.32 2.38 -16.76
CA GLY A 92 5.17 0.99 -16.36
C GLY A 92 4.74 0.11 -17.52
N LEU A 93 5.06 -1.20 -17.46
CA LEU A 93 4.71 -2.14 -18.53
C LEU A 93 3.23 -2.51 -18.46
N LYS A 94 2.85 -3.32 -17.51
CA LYS A 94 1.48 -3.82 -17.32
C LYS A 94 1.13 -3.81 -15.83
N ARG A 95 -0.09 -3.37 -15.53
CA ARG A 95 -0.66 -3.49 -14.21
C ARG A 95 -1.37 -4.83 -14.04
N TYR A 96 -1.07 -5.54 -12.97
CA TYR A 96 -1.80 -6.73 -12.55
C TYR A 96 -2.56 -6.45 -11.25
N ASN A 97 -3.73 -7.09 -11.05
CA ASN A 97 -4.29 -7.20 -9.72
C ASN A 97 -3.38 -8.12 -8.90
N LEU A 98 -3.14 -7.76 -7.64
CA LEU A 98 -2.31 -8.55 -6.75
C LEU A 98 -3.13 -9.16 -5.62
N MET A 99 -3.82 -8.32 -4.90
CA MET A 99 -4.64 -8.63 -3.73
C MET A 99 -5.57 -7.46 -3.45
N TYR A 100 -6.54 -7.64 -2.56
CA TYR A 100 -7.32 -6.53 -2.02
C TYR A 100 -7.43 -6.63 -0.50
N ASN A 101 -7.67 -5.50 0.15
CA ASN A 101 -8.24 -5.38 1.48
C ASN A 101 -9.45 -4.46 1.41
N ASP A 102 -9.95 -3.97 2.53
CA ASP A 102 -11.07 -3.03 2.52
C ASP A 102 -10.78 -1.78 3.34
N PHE A 103 -11.52 -0.74 2.99
CA PHE A 103 -11.74 0.40 3.84
C PHE A 103 -12.94 0.16 4.74
N ILE A 104 -12.95 0.89 5.86
CA ILE A 104 -14.05 0.90 6.81
C ILE A 104 -14.36 2.35 7.20
N ILE A 105 -15.60 2.61 7.53
CA ILE A 105 -15.99 3.87 8.17
C ILE A 105 -16.00 3.64 9.67
N VAL A 106 -15.19 4.40 10.39
CA VAL A 106 -15.17 4.40 11.85
C VAL A 106 -15.77 5.69 12.37
N GLY A 107 -16.36 5.64 13.54
CA GLY A 107 -16.98 6.81 14.16
C GLY A 107 -17.36 6.53 15.61
N PRO A 108 -17.92 7.53 16.33
CA PRO A 108 -18.29 7.41 17.73
C PRO A 108 -19.42 6.39 17.95
N LYS A 109 -19.42 5.74 19.11
CA LYS A 109 -20.46 4.76 19.48
C LYS A 109 -21.86 5.37 19.49
N GLU A 110 -21.99 6.63 19.83
CA GLU A 110 -23.24 7.42 19.85
C GLU A 110 -23.86 7.56 18.45
N ASN A 111 -23.02 7.49 17.43
CA ASN A 111 -23.43 7.51 16.02
C ASN A 111 -24.43 8.65 15.68
N PRO A 112 -24.05 9.93 15.89
CA PRO A 112 -24.96 11.08 15.69
C PRO A 112 -25.51 11.19 14.26
N ALA A 113 -24.75 10.70 13.26
CA ALA A 113 -25.22 10.65 11.87
C ALA A 113 -26.22 9.50 11.59
N LYS A 114 -26.51 8.64 12.58
CA LYS A 114 -27.46 7.51 12.47
C LYS A 114 -27.15 6.59 11.28
N ILE A 115 -25.88 6.28 11.08
CA ILE A 115 -25.42 5.36 10.02
C ILE A 115 -25.73 3.93 10.47
N ASN A 116 -26.31 3.12 9.58
CA ASN A 116 -26.51 1.69 9.81
C ASN A 116 -25.30 0.89 9.30
N LEU A 117 -24.99 -0.23 9.92
CA LEU A 117 -23.86 -1.08 9.53
C LEU A 117 -23.95 -1.57 8.07
N THR A 118 -25.16 -1.66 7.53
CA THR A 118 -25.48 -2.08 6.15
C THR A 118 -25.58 -0.92 5.16
N ASP A 119 -25.48 0.32 5.61
CA ASP A 119 -25.49 1.49 4.71
C ASP A 119 -24.30 1.39 3.74
N ASP A 120 -24.53 1.69 2.48
CA ASP A 120 -23.44 1.88 1.55
C ASP A 120 -22.64 3.15 1.90
N PRO A 121 -21.40 3.26 1.40
CA PRO A 121 -20.55 4.41 1.72
C PRO A 121 -21.12 5.76 1.29
N ILE A 122 -21.85 5.83 0.17
CA ILE A 122 -22.46 7.06 -0.32
C ILE A 122 -23.56 7.51 0.66
N THR A 123 -24.42 6.58 1.08
CA THR A 123 -25.45 6.83 2.09
C THR A 123 -24.83 7.26 3.43
N SER A 124 -23.77 6.56 3.87
CA SER A 124 -23.08 6.89 5.11
C SER A 124 -22.50 8.31 5.08
N PHE A 125 -21.81 8.67 4.01
CA PHE A 125 -21.23 10.00 3.84
C PHE A 125 -22.30 11.08 3.71
N THR A 126 -23.41 10.80 3.01
CA THR A 126 -24.55 11.72 2.93
C THR A 126 -25.14 12.00 4.33
N LYS A 127 -25.29 10.98 5.18
CA LYS A 127 -25.76 11.15 6.56
C LYS A 127 -24.81 12.02 7.38
N ILE A 128 -23.49 11.80 7.26
CA ILE A 128 -22.46 12.64 7.94
C ILE A 128 -22.60 14.10 7.49
N PHE A 129 -22.75 14.32 6.17
CA PHE A 129 -22.86 15.66 5.58
C PHE A 129 -24.14 16.39 6.06
N THR A 130 -25.30 15.72 5.98
CA THR A 130 -26.59 16.33 6.33
C THR A 130 -26.72 16.63 7.81
N THR A 131 -26.08 15.86 8.67
CA THR A 131 -26.05 16.09 10.12
C THR A 131 -24.93 17.03 10.56
N SER A 132 -24.04 17.45 9.63
CA SER A 132 -22.81 18.19 9.93
C SER A 132 -21.98 17.54 11.03
N SER A 133 -22.02 16.19 11.11
CA SER A 133 -21.24 15.43 12.07
C SER A 133 -19.74 15.56 11.77
N ILE A 134 -18.93 15.67 12.82
CA ILE A 134 -17.48 15.88 12.63
C ILE A 134 -16.89 14.73 11.83
N PHE A 135 -16.17 15.05 10.77
CA PHE A 135 -15.42 14.12 9.93
C PHE A 135 -13.96 14.54 9.84
N ILE A 136 -13.06 13.60 10.10
CA ILE A 136 -11.61 13.81 9.98
C ILE A 136 -11.12 13.15 8.70
N SER A 137 -10.64 13.98 7.78
CA SER A 137 -9.99 13.57 6.54
C SER A 137 -8.48 13.45 6.72
N ARG A 138 -7.86 12.56 5.99
CA ARG A 138 -6.39 12.53 5.91
C ARG A 138 -5.82 13.76 5.23
N GLY A 139 -6.41 14.23 4.14
CA GLY A 139 -5.98 15.44 3.41
C GLY A 139 -4.52 15.39 2.91
N ASP A 140 -3.95 14.20 2.60
CA ASP A 140 -2.51 13.97 2.40
C ASP A 140 -2.16 13.28 1.06
N ASP A 141 -3.06 13.29 0.09
CA ASP A 141 -2.90 12.60 -1.20
C ASP A 141 -2.61 11.08 -1.12
N SER A 142 -2.95 10.45 0.01
CA SER A 142 -2.85 9.01 0.17
C SER A 142 -3.97 8.26 -0.57
N GLY A 143 -3.80 6.92 -0.70
CA GLY A 143 -4.86 6.06 -1.24
C GLY A 143 -6.16 6.15 -0.45
N THR A 144 -6.10 6.31 0.89
CA THR A 144 -7.28 6.51 1.73
C THR A 144 -7.95 7.86 1.45
N HIS A 145 -7.18 8.94 1.32
CA HIS A 145 -7.70 10.25 0.97
C HIS A 145 -8.37 10.24 -0.42
N PHE A 146 -7.73 9.63 -1.43
CA PHE A 146 -8.36 9.49 -2.75
C PHE A 146 -9.66 8.70 -2.70
N LYS A 147 -9.71 7.63 -1.89
CA LYS A 147 -10.93 6.85 -1.72
C LYS A 147 -12.04 7.67 -1.07
N GLU A 148 -11.71 8.42 -0.03
CA GLU A 148 -12.63 9.34 0.64
C GLU A 148 -13.22 10.35 -0.36
N ILE A 149 -12.36 11.07 -1.09
CA ILE A 149 -12.79 12.07 -2.09
C ILE A 149 -13.66 11.42 -3.17
N SER A 150 -13.34 10.20 -3.63
CA SER A 150 -14.19 9.52 -4.61
C SER A 150 -15.61 9.24 -4.08
N ILE A 151 -15.76 8.93 -2.78
CA ILE A 151 -17.08 8.70 -2.17
C ILE A 151 -17.86 10.03 -2.08
N TRP A 152 -17.22 11.12 -1.65
CA TRP A 152 -17.83 12.45 -1.64
C TRP A 152 -18.28 12.90 -3.03
N ASP A 153 -17.44 12.66 -4.06
CA ASP A 153 -17.77 13.01 -5.45
C ASP A 153 -18.92 12.16 -6.00
N GLU A 154 -18.95 10.85 -5.71
CA GLU A 154 -20.04 9.97 -6.08
C GLU A 154 -21.36 10.38 -5.40
N ALA A 155 -21.30 10.85 -4.17
CA ALA A 155 -22.43 11.43 -3.44
C ALA A 155 -22.82 12.84 -3.95
N LYS A 156 -22.05 13.44 -4.87
CA LYS A 156 -22.19 14.83 -5.36
C LYS A 156 -22.13 15.88 -4.24
N LEU A 157 -21.38 15.60 -3.19
CA LEU A 157 -21.19 16.45 -2.02
C LEU A 157 -19.79 17.09 -2.04
N LYS A 158 -19.67 18.27 -1.46
CA LYS A 158 -18.42 19.04 -1.42
C LYS A 158 -18.09 19.44 0.02
N PRO A 159 -17.58 18.50 0.87
CA PRO A 159 -17.29 18.75 2.27
C PRO A 159 -16.21 19.82 2.46
N ILE A 160 -15.31 20.00 1.50
CA ILE A 160 -14.24 21.00 1.54
C ILE A 160 -14.76 22.42 1.79
N LYS A 161 -16.01 22.75 1.41
CA LYS A 161 -16.65 24.01 1.73
C LYS A 161 -16.86 24.25 3.23
N PHE A 162 -16.71 23.21 4.03
CA PHE A 162 -16.86 23.21 5.49
C PHE A 162 -15.54 22.89 6.20
N SER A 163 -14.41 23.04 5.50
CA SER A 163 -13.06 22.87 6.07
C SER A 163 -12.89 23.75 7.31
N GLY A 164 -12.25 23.21 8.35
CA GLY A 164 -12.11 23.87 9.65
C GLY A 164 -13.36 23.86 10.55
N LYS A 165 -14.53 23.50 10.02
CA LYS A 165 -15.80 23.35 10.78
C LYS A 165 -15.99 21.87 11.16
N TRP A 166 -16.98 21.21 10.58
CA TRP A 166 -17.23 19.79 10.81
C TRP A 166 -16.36 18.87 9.91
N TYR A 167 -15.86 19.35 8.79
CA TYR A 167 -14.88 18.65 7.95
C TYR A 167 -13.48 19.18 8.26
N ARG A 168 -12.58 18.30 8.71
CA ARG A 168 -11.24 18.68 9.17
C ARG A 168 -10.18 17.81 8.53
N GLU A 169 -9.21 18.43 7.92
CA GLU A 169 -8.11 17.78 7.22
C GLU A 169 -6.87 17.77 8.11
N THR A 170 -6.21 16.61 8.24
CA THR A 170 -5.02 16.48 9.10
C THR A 170 -3.71 16.75 8.36
N GLY A 171 -3.69 16.60 7.04
CA GLY A 171 -2.45 16.58 6.27
C GLY A 171 -1.48 15.47 6.67
N SER A 172 -1.96 14.41 7.37
CA SER A 172 -1.12 13.44 8.05
C SER A 172 -1.54 11.99 7.80
N GLY A 173 -0.70 11.04 8.24
CA GLY A 173 -0.94 9.60 8.11
C GLY A 173 -2.14 9.10 8.93
N MET A 174 -2.58 7.85 8.66
CA MET A 174 -3.80 7.29 9.24
C MET A 174 -3.77 7.21 10.77
N GLY A 175 -2.61 6.97 11.38
CA GLY A 175 -2.47 6.95 12.84
C GLY A 175 -2.85 8.28 13.49
N THR A 176 -2.35 9.41 12.97
CA THR A 176 -2.71 10.76 13.43
C THR A 176 -4.18 11.04 13.19
N THR A 177 -4.71 10.70 12.03
CA THR A 177 -6.12 10.86 11.67
C THR A 177 -7.04 10.11 12.64
N LEU A 178 -6.72 8.85 12.96
CA LEU A 178 -7.48 8.05 13.93
C LEU A 178 -7.39 8.61 15.36
N ASN A 179 -6.22 9.15 15.78
CA ASN A 179 -6.08 9.78 17.08
C ASN A 179 -6.96 11.04 17.19
N LEU A 180 -6.97 11.88 16.17
CA LEU A 180 -7.84 13.06 16.13
C LEU A 180 -9.33 12.67 16.12
N ALA A 181 -9.71 11.67 15.30
CA ALA A 181 -11.08 11.14 15.28
C ALA A 181 -11.48 10.60 16.67
N SER A 182 -10.59 9.89 17.35
CA SER A 182 -10.82 9.34 18.69
C SER A 182 -11.01 10.46 19.73
N GLY A 183 -10.13 11.47 19.72
CA GLY A 183 -10.21 12.59 20.67
C GLY A 183 -11.42 13.49 20.47
N MET A 184 -11.95 13.55 19.23
CA MET A 184 -13.05 14.45 18.87
C MET A 184 -14.41 13.73 18.74
N GLY A 185 -14.47 12.42 18.94
CA GLY A 185 -15.69 11.65 18.69
C GLY A 185 -16.17 11.79 17.23
N ALA A 186 -15.25 11.74 16.28
CA ALA A 186 -15.51 12.04 14.86
C ALA A 186 -15.56 10.80 13.99
N TYR A 187 -16.17 10.93 12.82
CA TYR A 187 -16.10 9.94 11.76
C TYR A 187 -14.81 10.07 10.95
N THR A 188 -14.33 8.97 10.41
CA THR A 188 -13.24 8.95 9.41
C THR A 188 -13.29 7.69 8.57
N LEU A 189 -12.71 7.75 7.36
CA LEU A 189 -12.42 6.57 6.55
C LEU A 189 -11.05 6.03 6.95
N SER A 190 -10.94 4.73 7.17
CA SER A 190 -9.66 4.06 7.47
C SER A 190 -9.52 2.79 6.66
N ASP A 191 -8.29 2.43 6.29
CA ASP A 191 -8.00 1.05 5.93
C ASP A 191 -8.10 0.14 7.16
N ARG A 192 -8.52 -1.11 6.95
CA ARG A 192 -8.75 -2.07 8.04
C ARG A 192 -7.48 -2.39 8.83
N ALA A 193 -6.30 -2.43 8.18
CA ALA A 193 -5.05 -2.74 8.85
C ALA A 193 -4.69 -1.66 9.87
N SER A 194 -4.76 -0.40 9.47
CA SER A 194 -4.53 0.73 10.38
C SER A 194 -5.48 0.69 11.56
N TRP A 195 -6.77 0.41 11.33
CA TRP A 195 -7.76 0.27 12.41
C TRP A 195 -7.46 -0.91 13.35
N ILE A 196 -7.07 -2.09 12.84
CA ILE A 196 -6.73 -3.24 13.67
C ILE A 196 -5.54 -2.93 14.58
N ASN A 197 -4.52 -2.24 14.05
CA ASN A 197 -3.32 -1.87 14.79
C ASN A 197 -3.51 -0.67 15.72
N PHE A 198 -4.50 0.17 15.47
CA PHE A 198 -4.78 1.34 16.27
C PHE A 198 -5.26 0.94 17.67
N ASN A 199 -4.55 1.39 18.71
CA ASN A 199 -4.84 1.02 20.09
C ASN A 199 -5.73 2.03 20.81
N ASN A 200 -5.62 3.33 20.49
CA ASN A 200 -6.34 4.42 21.15
C ASN A 200 -7.78 4.58 20.61
N LYS A 201 -8.55 3.49 20.56
CA LYS A 201 -9.91 3.50 19.99
C LYS A 201 -10.93 4.26 20.82
N ASN A 202 -10.74 4.29 22.14
CA ASN A 202 -11.67 4.93 23.08
C ASN A 202 -13.15 4.64 22.73
N ASN A 203 -13.87 5.68 22.34
CA ASN A 203 -15.27 5.62 21.96
C ASN A 203 -15.53 5.31 20.48
N LEU A 204 -14.49 5.12 19.67
CA LEU A 204 -14.65 4.77 18.26
C LEU A 204 -14.98 3.28 18.06
N ARG A 205 -15.81 3.01 17.05
CA ARG A 205 -16.11 1.67 16.53
C ARG A 205 -16.22 1.69 15.03
N ILE A 206 -16.25 0.50 14.41
CA ILE A 206 -16.63 0.38 13.00
C ILE A 206 -18.11 0.71 12.90
N ILE A 207 -18.44 1.67 12.04
CA ILE A 207 -19.81 2.13 11.80
C ILE A 207 -20.37 1.50 10.52
N ALA A 208 -19.56 1.39 9.44
CA ALA A 208 -19.94 0.69 8.21
C ALA A 208 -18.75 -0.06 7.61
N GLU A 209 -19.00 -1.23 7.06
CA GLU A 209 -18.01 -2.12 6.47
C GLU A 209 -18.63 -3.10 5.45
N LYS A 210 -17.79 -3.95 4.83
CA LYS A 210 -18.21 -5.08 3.96
C LYS A 210 -18.97 -4.68 2.69
N ASN A 211 -18.86 -3.42 2.26
CA ASN A 211 -19.41 -2.99 1.00
C ASN A 211 -18.38 -3.12 -0.12
N LYS A 212 -18.79 -3.62 -1.30
CA LYS A 212 -17.91 -3.80 -2.46
C LYS A 212 -17.22 -2.49 -2.90
N THR A 213 -17.87 -1.35 -2.73
CA THR A 213 -17.29 -0.04 -3.04
C THR A 213 -16.17 0.35 -2.09
N LEU A 214 -16.08 -0.27 -0.91
CA LEU A 214 -14.98 -0.09 0.04
C LEU A 214 -13.78 -1.00 -0.24
N PHE A 215 -13.85 -1.88 -1.24
CA PHE A 215 -12.70 -2.71 -1.59
C PHE A 215 -11.53 -1.85 -2.06
N ASN A 216 -10.37 -2.16 -1.53
CA ASN A 216 -9.12 -1.48 -1.79
C ASN A 216 -8.21 -2.42 -2.59
N GLN A 217 -8.26 -2.29 -3.92
CA GLN A 217 -7.55 -3.15 -4.86
C GLN A 217 -6.09 -2.72 -5.00
N TYR A 218 -5.18 -3.58 -4.60
CA TYR A 218 -3.75 -3.42 -4.83
C TYR A 218 -3.37 -3.88 -6.22
N GLY A 219 -2.58 -3.04 -6.89
CA GLY A 219 -1.93 -3.39 -8.14
C GLY A 219 -0.44 -3.61 -7.97
N ILE A 220 0.13 -4.42 -8.86
CA ILE A 220 1.57 -4.55 -9.03
C ILE A 220 1.94 -4.24 -10.46
N THR A 221 2.95 -3.39 -10.64
CA THR A 221 3.41 -2.93 -11.96
C THR A 221 4.93 -2.92 -12.01
N MET A 222 5.51 -3.48 -13.05
CA MET A 222 6.94 -3.34 -13.34
C MET A 222 7.20 -1.96 -13.93
N VAL A 223 8.22 -1.27 -13.47
CA VAL A 223 8.71 -0.05 -14.10
C VAL A 223 9.19 -0.37 -15.51
N SER A 224 8.97 0.53 -16.45
CA SER A 224 9.29 0.29 -17.86
C SER A 224 10.79 0.39 -18.12
N PRO A 225 11.43 -0.64 -18.70
CA PRO A 225 12.84 -0.56 -19.12
C PRO A 225 13.09 0.53 -20.16
N SER A 226 12.09 0.86 -20.97
CA SER A 226 12.19 1.93 -21.98
C SER A 226 12.31 3.32 -21.34
N SER A 227 11.67 3.53 -20.20
CA SER A 227 11.75 4.78 -19.45
C SER A 227 12.90 4.77 -18.43
N CYS A 228 13.24 3.59 -17.89
CA CYS A 228 14.25 3.41 -16.85
C CYS A 228 15.23 2.28 -17.22
N PRO A 229 16.23 2.55 -18.08
CA PRO A 229 17.14 1.52 -18.63
C PRO A 229 17.93 0.72 -17.59
N ASN A 230 18.19 1.33 -16.42
CA ASN A 230 18.99 0.72 -15.34
C ASN A 230 18.17 -0.11 -14.35
N MET A 231 16.85 -0.24 -14.56
CA MET A 231 15.99 -1.02 -13.68
C MET A 231 16.37 -2.50 -13.69
N LYS A 232 16.17 -3.17 -12.57
CA LYS A 232 16.54 -4.57 -12.36
C LYS A 232 15.50 -5.53 -12.97
N PHE A 233 15.35 -5.49 -14.30
CA PHE A 233 14.29 -6.23 -15.06
C PHE A 233 14.18 -7.70 -14.64
N LYS A 234 15.30 -8.43 -14.62
CA LYS A 234 15.31 -9.87 -14.31
C LYS A 234 14.77 -10.15 -12.88
N ASN A 235 15.19 -9.37 -11.91
CA ASN A 235 14.75 -9.52 -10.53
C ASN A 235 13.30 -9.08 -10.35
N ALA A 236 12.89 -7.97 -10.99
CA ALA A 236 11.52 -7.48 -10.97
C ALA A 236 10.56 -8.51 -11.61
N ASN A 237 10.95 -9.13 -12.72
CA ASN A 237 10.15 -10.17 -13.38
C ASN A 237 9.99 -11.40 -12.49
N LYS A 238 11.07 -11.90 -11.86
CA LYS A 238 11.01 -13.02 -10.90
C LYS A 238 10.09 -12.69 -9.72
N PHE A 239 10.23 -11.50 -9.14
CA PHE A 239 9.46 -11.03 -7.99
C PHE A 239 7.96 -10.95 -8.32
N ILE A 240 7.60 -10.31 -9.44
CA ILE A 240 6.21 -10.18 -9.88
C ILE A 240 5.62 -11.55 -10.21
N SER A 241 6.34 -12.38 -10.99
CA SER A 241 5.87 -13.72 -11.36
C SER A 241 5.62 -14.61 -10.15
N TRP A 242 6.48 -14.53 -9.13
CA TRP A 242 6.28 -15.28 -7.88
C TRP A 242 5.03 -14.79 -7.14
N LEU A 243 4.87 -13.47 -6.97
CA LEU A 243 3.71 -12.88 -6.28
C LEU A 243 2.38 -13.22 -6.96
N LEU A 244 2.37 -13.29 -8.30
CA LEU A 244 1.17 -13.62 -9.08
C LEU A 244 0.95 -15.15 -9.20
N SER A 245 1.91 -15.97 -8.84
CA SER A 245 1.80 -17.44 -8.90
C SER A 245 0.82 -18.00 -7.85
N LYS A 246 0.35 -19.23 -8.05
CA LYS A 246 -0.45 -19.95 -7.04
C LYS A 246 0.23 -19.98 -5.67
N ARG A 247 1.57 -20.16 -5.65
CA ARG A 247 2.35 -20.16 -4.40
C ARG A 247 2.35 -18.80 -3.71
N GLY A 248 2.67 -17.72 -4.43
CA GLY A 248 2.67 -16.35 -3.90
C GLY A 248 1.29 -15.94 -3.41
N GLN A 249 0.24 -16.24 -4.16
CA GLN A 249 -1.14 -15.95 -3.78
C GLN A 249 -1.55 -16.71 -2.50
N LYS A 250 -1.12 -17.97 -2.33
CA LYS A 250 -1.37 -18.72 -1.10
C LYS A 250 -0.61 -18.15 0.11
N VAL A 251 0.59 -17.62 -0.10
CA VAL A 251 1.35 -16.92 0.96
C VAL A 251 0.62 -15.64 1.37
N ILE A 252 0.11 -14.86 0.41
CA ILE A 252 -0.69 -13.66 0.68
C ILE A 252 -1.95 -14.02 1.49
N GLU A 253 -2.68 -15.07 1.11
CA GLU A 253 -3.87 -15.55 1.80
C GLU A 253 -3.60 -15.93 3.27
N ASN A 254 -2.44 -16.52 3.53
CA ASN A 254 -2.06 -16.96 4.86
C ASN A 254 -1.58 -15.83 5.79
N PHE A 255 -1.36 -14.63 5.27
CA PHE A 255 -1.00 -13.48 6.10
C PHE A 255 -2.17 -13.08 7.02
N LYS A 256 -1.90 -13.06 8.32
CA LYS A 256 -2.88 -12.68 9.34
C LYS A 256 -2.33 -11.58 10.23
N LEU A 257 -3.13 -10.55 10.42
CA LEU A 257 -2.87 -9.48 11.38
C LEU A 257 -3.73 -9.71 12.63
N LYS A 258 -3.10 -9.91 13.79
CA LYS A 258 -3.78 -10.26 15.05
C LYS A 258 -4.81 -11.41 14.86
N GLY A 259 -4.41 -12.46 14.13
CA GLY A 259 -5.21 -13.67 13.88
C GLY A 259 -6.28 -13.53 12.78
N LYS A 260 -6.46 -12.34 12.18
CA LYS A 260 -7.45 -12.11 11.11
C LYS A 260 -6.77 -11.98 9.76
N GLN A 261 -7.32 -12.61 8.73
CA GLN A 261 -6.89 -12.41 7.34
C GLN A 261 -7.10 -10.95 6.96
N LEU A 262 -6.08 -10.33 6.41
CA LEU A 262 -6.11 -8.91 6.05
C LEU A 262 -6.13 -8.70 4.54
N PHE A 263 -5.36 -9.50 3.80
CA PHE A 263 -5.30 -9.41 2.34
C PHE A 263 -5.93 -10.64 1.70
N PHE A 264 -6.68 -10.41 0.66
CA PHE A 264 -7.40 -11.42 -0.12
C PHE A 264 -6.76 -11.48 -1.51
N PRO A 265 -6.11 -12.60 -1.88
CA PRO A 265 -5.46 -12.75 -3.17
C PRO A 265 -6.48 -12.73 -4.32
N ASN A 266 -6.13 -12.04 -5.41
CA ASN A 266 -6.97 -12.00 -6.62
C ASN A 266 -6.16 -11.68 -7.88
N ALA A 267 -4.95 -12.26 -8.00
CA ALA A 267 -4.08 -12.06 -9.15
C ALA A 267 -4.79 -12.38 -10.46
N SER A 268 -4.70 -11.44 -11.44
CA SER A 268 -5.30 -11.58 -12.78
C SER A 268 -4.60 -10.66 -13.80
#